data_e5176c7a0ceb52ff982aa16743ad7b7c
#
_entry.id   e5176c7a0ceb52ff982aa16743ad7b7c
#
_cell.length_a   1.000
_cell.length_b   1.000
_cell.length_c   1.000
_cell.angle_alpha   90.00
_cell.angle_beta   90.00
_cell.angle_gamma   90.00
#
_symmetry.space_group_name_H-M   'P 1'
#
loop_
_entity.id
_entity.type
_entity.pdbx_description
1 polymer ?
#
loop_
_entity_poly.entity_id
_entity_poly.type
_entity_poly.pdbx_seq_one_letter_code
_entity_poly.pdbx_strand_id
1 'polypeptide(L)'
;MQFLYSLLFAAAFSAFCGKALRKHPAPFYLAAAVLSIGTTVLANTRISLPAFLQQNIISLFTKGILAAALWAVIMWTGALPNGSSLMKRLMPQRGQLSIFAAILTLGHAVGLGISMFPRWIGKSDILNLAVCMLLMLIMLPLTVISVQKIRRKMKAKTWKSVQRFAYLFYALIPVHVIVLNIAKARSGRKDVLLNLMLYLVVFLGYAVCRLNKWYQVKKKPERLIGLKLASWGAFLIGMTVFAAAAFPQKQPESMQTNIAEMHEEPAQTEPTAAARTTAFSAQSSETVTTSGTDSTARGTTDQTTGTTEAPAENDASSEQDENDEPAEQTESSAAEAVPEETAPPAPVRIYQDGTFTASAYGYDGNITVHVTILEDSITDITAETEESDDSYFNDAKSAVIPAIIRSQAADVDACSGATYSSNGIMEAVRAALESARL
;
A
#
# COMPACT_ATOMS: atom_id res chain seq x y z
N MET A 1 2.14 9.44 -22.33
CA MET A 1 2.91 8.18 -22.09
C MET A 1 3.75 8.17 -20.81
N GLN A 2 3.78 9.29 -20.05
CA GLN A 2 4.59 9.40 -18.81
C GLN A 2 4.28 8.31 -17.77
N PHE A 3 3.00 7.93 -17.60
CA PHE A 3 2.63 6.87 -16.66
C PHE A 3 3.19 5.50 -17.05
N LEU A 4 3.25 5.19 -18.35
CA LEU A 4 3.83 3.92 -18.81
C LEU A 4 5.32 3.83 -18.46
N TYR A 5 6.10 4.89 -18.74
CA TYR A 5 7.52 4.91 -18.39
C TYR A 5 7.73 4.83 -16.87
N SER A 6 6.90 5.55 -16.10
CA SER A 6 6.93 5.47 -14.65
C SER A 6 6.57 4.08 -14.12
N LEU A 7 5.63 3.40 -14.74
CA LEU A 7 5.23 2.03 -14.37
C LEU A 7 6.36 1.03 -14.65
N LEU A 8 7.00 1.14 -15.81
CA LEU A 8 8.16 0.31 -16.16
C LEU A 8 9.33 0.57 -15.20
N PHE A 9 9.61 1.85 -14.89
CA PHE A 9 10.62 2.22 -13.91
C PHE A 9 10.29 1.68 -12.52
N ALA A 10 9.05 1.84 -12.04
CA ALA A 10 8.61 1.35 -10.73
C ALA A 10 8.70 -0.18 -10.64
N ALA A 11 8.35 -0.90 -11.71
CA ALA A 11 8.49 -2.34 -11.78
C ALA A 11 9.97 -2.77 -11.76
N ALA A 12 10.82 -2.14 -12.57
CA ALA A 12 12.26 -2.39 -12.59
C ALA A 12 12.91 -2.06 -11.24
N PHE A 13 12.61 -0.89 -10.66
CA PHE A 13 13.08 -0.50 -9.34
C PHE A 13 12.71 -1.54 -8.28
N SER A 14 11.45 -1.96 -8.25
CA SER A 14 10.97 -2.98 -7.31
C SER A 14 11.67 -4.33 -7.55
N ALA A 15 11.95 -4.69 -8.79
CA ALA A 15 12.60 -5.94 -9.13
C ALA A 15 14.10 -5.95 -8.77
N PHE A 16 14.83 -4.88 -9.05
CA PHE A 16 16.28 -4.83 -8.87
C PHE A 16 16.71 -4.27 -7.51
N CYS A 17 16.08 -3.19 -7.06
CA CYS A 17 16.44 -2.50 -5.82
C CYS A 17 15.67 -3.01 -4.59
N GLY A 18 14.68 -3.88 -4.76
CA GLY A 18 13.79 -4.27 -3.69
C GLY A 18 14.47 -5.00 -2.53
N LYS A 19 15.47 -5.86 -2.81
CA LYS A 19 16.26 -6.50 -1.74
C LYS A 19 17.08 -5.46 -0.95
N ALA A 20 17.69 -4.50 -1.63
CA ALA A 20 18.44 -3.41 -0.99
C ALA A 20 17.52 -2.49 -0.19
N LEU A 21 16.36 -2.12 -0.74
CA LEU A 21 15.33 -1.34 -0.05
C LEU A 21 14.84 -2.03 1.24
N ARG A 22 14.71 -3.35 1.23
CA ARG A 22 14.31 -4.12 2.41
C ARG A 22 15.41 -4.14 3.47
N LYS A 23 16.68 -4.36 3.05
CA LYS A 23 17.82 -4.48 3.95
C LYS A 23 18.23 -3.12 4.54
N HIS A 24 18.23 -2.07 3.72
CA HIS A 24 18.66 -0.71 4.08
C HIS A 24 17.62 0.33 3.63
N PRO A 25 16.46 0.44 4.30
CA PRO A 25 15.38 1.33 3.84
C PRO A 25 15.69 2.82 4.00
N ALA A 26 16.48 3.20 5.02
CA ALA A 26 16.73 4.61 5.37
C ALA A 26 17.33 5.44 4.21
N PRO A 27 18.40 5.01 3.50
CA PRO A 27 18.95 5.79 2.41
C PRO A 27 17.97 5.97 1.25
N PHE A 28 17.11 4.97 0.97
CA PHE A 28 16.08 5.10 -0.06
C PHE A 28 15.00 6.10 0.33
N TYR A 29 14.57 6.10 1.60
CA TYR A 29 13.57 7.05 2.09
C TYR A 29 14.12 8.46 2.09
N LEU A 30 15.39 8.64 2.49
CA LEU A 30 16.07 9.94 2.42
C LEU A 30 16.18 10.42 0.97
N ALA A 31 16.61 9.54 0.04
CA ALA A 31 16.68 9.87 -1.37
C ALA A 31 15.31 10.27 -1.95
N ALA A 32 14.24 9.53 -1.61
CA ALA A 32 12.88 9.88 -2.02
C ALA A 32 12.45 11.25 -1.50
N ALA A 33 12.75 11.56 -0.24
CA ALA A 33 12.43 12.86 0.37
C ALA A 33 13.22 13.99 -0.30
N VAL A 34 14.54 13.83 -0.49
CA VAL A 34 15.40 14.82 -1.13
C VAL A 34 14.98 15.07 -2.58
N LEU A 35 14.71 14.02 -3.35
CA LEU A 35 14.24 14.14 -4.73
C LEU A 35 12.86 14.82 -4.79
N SER A 36 11.96 14.48 -3.86
CA SER A 36 10.62 15.06 -3.82
C SER A 36 10.65 16.55 -3.48
N ILE A 37 11.42 16.93 -2.44
CA ILE A 37 11.61 18.34 -2.06
C ILE A 37 12.36 19.10 -3.16
N GLY A 38 13.46 18.55 -3.65
CA GLY A 38 14.29 19.17 -4.69
C GLY A 38 13.51 19.44 -5.96
N THR A 39 12.72 18.47 -6.45
CA THR A 39 11.88 18.66 -7.65
C THR A 39 10.77 19.67 -7.41
N THR A 40 10.18 19.73 -6.20
CA THR A 40 9.18 20.73 -5.85
C THR A 40 9.79 22.14 -5.80
N VAL A 41 10.93 22.31 -5.17
CA VAL A 41 11.66 23.59 -5.14
C VAL A 41 12.02 24.02 -6.57
N LEU A 42 12.59 23.10 -7.36
CA LEU A 42 13.00 23.36 -8.75
C LEU A 42 11.82 23.77 -9.64
N ALA A 43 10.64 23.15 -9.43
CA ALA A 43 9.42 23.48 -10.16
C ALA A 43 8.86 24.87 -9.81
N ASN A 44 9.12 25.37 -8.59
CA ASN A 44 8.65 26.68 -8.12
C ASN A 44 9.70 27.80 -8.25
N THR A 45 10.93 27.48 -8.63
CA THR A 45 11.96 28.47 -8.92
C THR A 45 11.85 28.97 -10.36
N ARG A 46 12.26 30.24 -10.59
CA ARG A 46 12.28 30.84 -11.93
C ARG A 46 13.52 30.42 -12.77
N ILE A 47 14.16 29.31 -12.43
CA ILE A 47 15.31 28.79 -13.17
C ILE A 47 14.79 28.18 -14.48
N SER A 48 15.32 28.66 -15.62
CA SER A 48 15.04 28.07 -16.91
C SER A 48 15.75 26.73 -17.05
N LEU A 49 15.03 25.65 -16.91
CA LEU A 49 15.57 24.31 -17.10
C LEU A 49 15.28 23.81 -18.52
N PRO A 50 16.14 22.94 -19.07
CA PRO A 50 15.85 22.29 -20.35
C PRO A 50 14.46 21.66 -20.34
N ALA A 51 13.70 21.89 -21.42
CA ALA A 51 12.29 21.40 -21.51
C ALA A 51 12.19 19.88 -21.28
N PHE A 52 13.18 19.10 -21.72
CA PHE A 52 13.25 17.66 -21.48
C PHE A 52 13.26 17.34 -19.97
N LEU A 53 14.09 18.02 -19.19
CA LEU A 53 14.22 17.79 -17.76
C LEU A 53 12.93 18.16 -17.02
N GLN A 54 12.35 19.32 -17.38
CA GLN A 54 11.12 19.81 -16.77
C GLN A 54 9.91 18.91 -17.09
N GLN A 55 9.77 18.49 -18.34
CA GLN A 55 8.62 17.71 -18.77
C GLN A 55 8.72 16.23 -18.41
N ASN A 56 9.91 15.61 -18.46
CA ASN A 56 10.06 14.17 -18.32
C ASN A 56 10.57 13.72 -16.95
N ILE A 57 11.27 14.58 -16.19
CA ILE A 57 11.80 14.20 -14.88
C ILE A 57 11.04 14.92 -13.76
N ILE A 58 11.08 16.25 -13.75
CA ILE A 58 10.45 17.04 -12.67
C ILE A 58 8.95 16.76 -12.61
N SER A 59 8.28 16.67 -13.76
CA SER A 59 6.84 16.41 -13.82
C SER A 59 6.44 15.05 -13.27
N LEU A 60 7.31 14.02 -13.27
CA LEU A 60 7.02 12.71 -12.70
C LEU A 60 6.81 12.76 -11.19
N PHE A 61 7.60 13.60 -10.52
CA PHE A 61 7.50 13.81 -9.07
C PHE A 61 6.38 14.80 -8.75
N THR A 62 6.40 15.98 -9.35
CA THR A 62 5.46 17.07 -9.02
C THR A 62 4.01 16.75 -9.37
N LYS A 63 3.75 15.98 -10.43
CA LYS A 63 2.41 15.50 -10.79
C LYS A 63 2.04 14.17 -10.12
N GLY A 64 2.91 13.59 -9.28
CA GLY A 64 2.65 12.33 -8.58
C GLY A 64 2.57 11.09 -9.48
N ILE A 65 3.04 11.17 -10.73
CA ILE A 65 2.93 10.08 -11.70
C ILE A 65 3.77 8.87 -11.26
N LEU A 66 4.99 9.13 -10.78
CA LEU A 66 5.88 8.08 -10.26
C LEU A 66 5.30 7.44 -8.99
N ALA A 67 4.73 8.24 -8.10
CA ALA A 67 4.06 7.74 -6.90
C ALA A 67 2.87 6.82 -7.25
N ALA A 68 2.03 7.23 -8.21
CA ALA A 68 0.90 6.42 -8.69
C ALA A 68 1.37 5.10 -9.34
N ALA A 69 2.47 5.11 -10.08
CA ALA A 69 3.07 3.91 -10.67
C ALA A 69 3.59 2.93 -9.60
N LEU A 70 4.24 3.44 -8.54
CA LEU A 70 4.67 2.62 -7.41
C LEU A 70 3.47 2.02 -6.66
N TRP A 71 2.41 2.79 -6.42
CA TRP A 71 1.17 2.27 -5.84
C TRP A 71 0.53 1.19 -6.72
N ALA A 72 0.58 1.35 -8.05
CA ALA A 72 0.15 0.30 -8.98
C ALA A 72 0.95 -1.00 -8.79
N VAL A 73 2.28 -0.94 -8.75
CA VAL A 73 3.13 -2.12 -8.51
C VAL A 73 2.81 -2.77 -7.15
N ILE A 74 2.65 -1.97 -6.09
CA ILE A 74 2.32 -2.45 -4.74
C ILE A 74 0.98 -3.18 -4.72
N MET A 75 -0.06 -2.62 -5.34
CA MET A 75 -1.39 -3.24 -5.35
C MET A 75 -1.39 -4.54 -6.19
N TRP A 76 -0.69 -4.56 -7.35
CA TRP A 76 -0.64 -5.74 -8.21
C TRP A 76 -0.01 -6.95 -7.54
N THR A 77 0.88 -6.77 -6.55
CA THR A 77 1.40 -7.89 -5.75
C THR A 77 0.29 -8.73 -5.11
N GLY A 78 -0.84 -8.10 -4.76
CA GLY A 78 -2.00 -8.77 -4.19
C GLY A 78 -2.84 -9.59 -5.19
N ALA A 79 -2.74 -9.29 -6.50
CA ALA A 79 -3.46 -9.97 -7.57
C ALA A 79 -2.67 -11.13 -8.18
N LEU A 80 -1.34 -11.15 -7.99
CA LEU A 80 -0.48 -12.20 -8.54
C LEU A 80 -0.90 -13.59 -8.02
N PRO A 81 -0.77 -14.65 -8.85
CA PRO A 81 -1.03 -16.02 -8.43
C PRO A 81 -0.16 -16.41 -7.22
N ASN A 82 -0.76 -17.16 -6.29
CA ASN A 82 -0.02 -17.68 -5.14
C ASN A 82 1.13 -18.58 -5.61
N GLY A 83 2.29 -18.46 -4.98
CA GLY A 83 3.47 -19.27 -5.32
C GLY A 83 4.24 -18.82 -6.57
N SER A 84 3.76 -17.80 -7.32
CA SER A 84 4.51 -17.30 -8.48
C SER A 84 5.84 -16.67 -8.06
N SER A 85 6.89 -16.85 -8.87
CA SER A 85 8.23 -16.28 -8.62
C SER A 85 8.21 -14.76 -8.44
N LEU A 86 7.34 -14.07 -9.20
CA LEU A 86 7.17 -12.63 -9.10
C LEU A 86 6.54 -12.22 -7.76
N MET A 87 5.53 -12.97 -7.28
CA MET A 87 4.92 -12.73 -5.98
C MET A 87 5.93 -12.98 -4.85
N LYS A 88 6.68 -14.09 -4.89
CA LYS A 88 7.74 -14.40 -3.91
C LYS A 88 8.79 -13.28 -3.86
N ARG A 89 9.11 -12.66 -5.00
CA ARG A 89 10.09 -11.57 -5.08
C ARG A 89 9.56 -10.23 -4.57
N LEU A 90 8.30 -9.87 -4.87
CA LEU A 90 7.76 -8.54 -4.58
C LEU A 90 7.07 -8.41 -3.23
N MET A 91 6.47 -9.49 -2.71
CA MET A 91 5.69 -9.47 -1.48
C MET A 91 6.51 -9.08 -0.24
N PRO A 92 7.77 -9.57 -0.07
CA PRO A 92 8.58 -9.26 1.10
C PRO A 92 8.89 -7.77 1.27
N GLN A 93 9.00 -7.03 0.17
CA GLN A 93 9.37 -5.60 0.16
C GLN A 93 8.17 -4.65 0.11
N ARG A 94 6.93 -5.19 0.08
CA ARG A 94 5.71 -4.41 -0.08
C ARG A 94 5.57 -3.29 0.95
N GLY A 95 5.92 -3.57 2.21
CA GLY A 95 5.84 -2.59 3.30
C GLY A 95 6.79 -1.40 3.09
N GLN A 96 8.06 -1.69 2.78
CA GLN A 96 9.08 -0.65 2.53
C GLN A 96 8.76 0.13 1.27
N LEU A 97 8.27 -0.56 0.23
CA LEU A 97 7.86 0.08 -1.01
C LEU A 97 6.65 1.01 -0.79
N SER A 98 5.71 0.64 0.11
CA SER A 98 4.57 1.49 0.48
C SER A 98 5.01 2.77 1.19
N ILE A 99 6.00 2.69 2.10
CA ILE A 99 6.54 3.88 2.77
C ILE A 99 7.27 4.78 1.74
N PHE A 100 8.07 4.19 0.86
CA PHE A 100 8.76 4.90 -0.21
C PHE A 100 7.76 5.64 -1.14
N ALA A 101 6.70 4.95 -1.59
CA ALA A 101 5.65 5.54 -2.40
C ALA A 101 4.89 6.65 -1.65
N ALA A 102 4.64 6.48 -0.35
CA ALA A 102 3.97 7.48 0.49
C ALA A 102 4.81 8.77 0.64
N ILE A 103 6.13 8.66 0.77
CA ILE A 103 7.02 9.83 0.81
C ILE A 103 6.91 10.63 -0.49
N LEU A 104 6.94 9.97 -1.64
CA LEU A 104 6.77 10.64 -2.93
C LEU A 104 5.37 11.24 -3.11
N THR A 105 4.33 10.54 -2.63
CA THR A 105 2.95 11.04 -2.65
C THR A 105 2.81 12.29 -1.77
N LEU A 106 3.41 12.28 -0.59
CA LEU A 106 3.40 13.41 0.33
C LEU A 106 4.08 14.64 -0.29
N GLY A 107 5.23 14.46 -0.93
CA GLY A 107 5.91 15.54 -1.63
C GLY A 107 5.09 16.13 -2.76
N HIS A 108 4.42 15.28 -3.57
CA HIS A 108 3.46 15.72 -4.57
C HIS A 108 2.30 16.51 -3.96
N ALA A 109 1.70 15.99 -2.88
CA ALA A 109 0.55 16.61 -2.23
C ALA A 109 0.92 17.97 -1.59
N VAL A 110 2.06 18.06 -0.91
CA VAL A 110 2.55 19.30 -0.31
C VAL A 110 2.95 20.31 -1.38
N GLY A 111 3.69 19.88 -2.41
CA GLY A 111 4.14 20.76 -3.49
C GLY A 111 2.99 21.38 -4.27
N LEU A 112 1.95 20.59 -4.62
CA LEU A 112 0.73 21.10 -5.24
C LEU A 112 -0.13 21.88 -4.25
N GLY A 113 -0.20 21.45 -2.99
CA GLY A 113 -0.92 22.16 -1.94
C GLY A 113 -0.47 23.60 -1.84
N ILE A 114 0.84 23.85 -1.75
CA ILE A 114 1.41 25.19 -1.68
C ILE A 114 1.05 26.02 -2.93
N SER A 115 1.18 25.45 -4.13
CA SER A 115 0.98 26.16 -5.38
C SER A 115 -0.48 26.36 -5.79
N MET A 116 -1.39 25.46 -5.37
CA MET A 116 -2.80 25.45 -5.76
C MET A 116 -3.76 25.94 -4.68
N PHE A 117 -3.31 26.07 -3.43
CA PHE A 117 -4.15 26.48 -2.31
C PHE A 117 -4.95 27.77 -2.59
N PRO A 118 -4.37 28.83 -3.19
CA PRO A 118 -5.14 30.04 -3.53
C PRO A 118 -6.28 29.81 -4.53
N ARG A 119 -6.14 28.79 -5.41
CA ARG A 119 -7.15 28.44 -6.43
C ARG A 119 -8.24 27.53 -5.91
N TRP A 120 -7.97 26.73 -4.86
CA TRP A 120 -8.97 25.84 -4.26
C TRP A 120 -10.04 26.56 -3.43
N ILE A 121 -9.72 27.75 -2.95
CA ILE A 121 -10.70 28.63 -2.29
C ILE A 121 -11.76 29.14 -3.27
N GLY A 122 -11.46 29.19 -4.58
CA GLY A 122 -12.45 29.42 -5.64
C GLY A 122 -13.23 28.14 -5.97
N LYS A 123 -14.54 28.21 -6.00
CA LYS A 123 -15.54 27.11 -6.04
C LYS A 123 -15.41 26.04 -7.15
N SER A 124 -14.45 26.13 -8.08
CA SER A 124 -14.41 25.26 -9.28
C SER A 124 -13.81 23.86 -9.05
N ASP A 125 -13.00 23.64 -8.01
CA ASP A 125 -12.23 22.39 -7.85
C ASP A 125 -12.49 21.65 -6.53
N ILE A 126 -13.63 21.90 -5.88
CA ILE A 126 -13.96 21.32 -4.58
C ILE A 126 -14.02 19.78 -4.60
N LEU A 127 -14.45 19.20 -5.71
CA LEU A 127 -14.50 17.74 -5.87
C LEU A 127 -13.09 17.15 -5.86
N ASN A 128 -12.16 17.77 -6.59
CA ASN A 128 -10.78 17.32 -6.62
C ASN A 128 -10.12 17.46 -5.25
N LEU A 129 -10.35 18.58 -4.57
CA LEU A 129 -9.87 18.79 -3.20
C LEU A 129 -10.40 17.72 -2.25
N ALA A 130 -11.70 17.41 -2.31
CA ALA A 130 -12.32 16.38 -1.47
C ALA A 130 -11.69 14.99 -1.70
N VAL A 131 -11.45 14.62 -2.96
CA VAL A 131 -10.79 13.34 -3.32
C VAL A 131 -9.35 13.34 -2.83
N CYS A 132 -8.60 14.43 -2.96
CA CYS A 132 -7.23 14.54 -2.46
C CYS A 132 -7.17 14.40 -0.92
N MET A 133 -8.06 15.08 -0.20
CA MET A 133 -8.13 15.01 1.25
C MET A 133 -8.47 13.59 1.72
N LEU A 134 -9.41 12.93 1.04
CA LEU A 134 -9.78 11.54 1.34
C LEU A 134 -8.62 10.57 1.07
N LEU A 135 -7.90 10.75 -0.05
CA LEU A 135 -6.69 9.97 -0.35
C LEU A 135 -5.64 10.12 0.74
N MET A 136 -5.37 11.35 1.20
CA MET A 136 -4.40 11.62 2.26
C MET A 136 -4.84 11.01 3.59
N LEU A 137 -6.13 11.17 3.94
CA LEU A 137 -6.71 10.62 5.18
C LEU A 137 -6.57 9.10 5.27
N ILE A 138 -6.70 8.39 4.13
CA ILE A 138 -6.56 6.94 4.08
C ILE A 138 -5.09 6.53 4.00
N MET A 139 -4.26 7.25 3.22
CA MET A 139 -2.86 6.91 3.01
C MET A 139 -2.04 6.99 4.31
N LEU A 140 -2.24 8.03 5.12
CA LEU A 140 -1.43 8.24 6.33
C LEU A 140 -1.52 7.07 7.32
N PRO A 141 -2.72 6.59 7.74
CA PRO A 141 -2.82 5.42 8.61
C PRO A 141 -2.24 4.15 7.97
N LEU A 142 -2.46 3.94 6.66
CA LEU A 142 -1.92 2.78 5.95
C LEU A 142 -0.38 2.79 5.92
N THR A 143 0.22 3.96 5.79
CA THR A 143 1.69 4.14 5.84
C THR A 143 2.22 3.85 7.24
N VAL A 144 1.55 4.35 8.28
CA VAL A 144 1.93 4.11 9.68
C VAL A 144 1.92 2.61 10.00
N ILE A 145 0.86 1.88 9.63
CA ILE A 145 0.79 0.43 9.88
C ILE A 145 1.73 -0.40 8.99
N SER A 146 2.34 0.19 7.95
CA SER A 146 3.37 -0.44 7.13
C SER A 146 4.74 -0.45 7.81
N VAL A 147 4.94 0.36 8.86
CA VAL A 147 6.15 0.38 9.68
C VAL A 147 6.20 -0.89 10.54
N GLN A 148 7.25 -1.70 10.39
CA GLN A 148 7.37 -2.99 11.07
C GLN A 148 7.22 -2.91 12.59
N LYS A 149 7.83 -1.89 13.24
CA LYS A 149 7.74 -1.71 14.69
C LYS A 149 6.29 -1.53 15.17
N ILE A 150 5.46 -0.81 14.40
CA ILE A 150 4.06 -0.55 14.71
C ILE A 150 3.22 -1.80 14.41
N ARG A 151 3.44 -2.41 13.25
CA ARG A 151 2.75 -3.63 12.83
C ARG A 151 2.88 -4.77 13.86
N ARG A 152 4.09 -4.99 14.41
CA ARG A 152 4.34 -6.03 15.42
C ARG A 152 3.56 -5.81 16.72
N LYS A 153 3.21 -4.56 17.06
CA LYS A 153 2.43 -4.22 18.26
C LYS A 153 0.91 -4.34 18.04
N MET A 154 0.45 -4.46 16.79
CA MET A 154 -0.97 -4.49 16.48
C MET A 154 -1.54 -5.91 16.52
N LYS A 155 -2.77 -6.04 17.06
CA LYS A 155 -3.55 -7.29 16.93
C LYS A 155 -3.82 -7.58 15.45
N ALA A 156 -3.67 -8.83 15.04
CA ALA A 156 -3.86 -9.29 13.67
C ALA A 156 -5.20 -8.88 13.04
N LYS A 157 -6.28 -9.01 13.80
CA LYS A 157 -7.64 -8.66 13.37
C LYS A 157 -7.74 -7.17 13.04
N THR A 158 -7.21 -6.31 13.91
CA THR A 158 -7.19 -4.86 13.73
C THR A 158 -6.35 -4.46 12.52
N TRP A 159 -5.13 -5.02 12.39
CA TRP A 159 -4.25 -4.75 11.25
C TRP A 159 -4.91 -5.14 9.92
N LYS A 160 -5.51 -6.35 9.82
CA LYS A 160 -6.25 -6.79 8.63
C LYS A 160 -7.44 -5.86 8.31
N SER A 161 -8.14 -5.36 9.33
CA SER A 161 -9.27 -4.45 9.14
C SER A 161 -8.82 -3.11 8.56
N VAL A 162 -7.80 -2.49 9.14
CA VAL A 162 -7.24 -1.21 8.63
C VAL A 162 -6.66 -1.40 7.22
N GLN A 163 -5.97 -2.51 6.96
CA GLN A 163 -5.39 -2.76 5.64
C GLN A 163 -6.44 -2.89 4.53
N ARG A 164 -7.71 -3.21 4.83
CA ARG A 164 -8.79 -3.24 3.83
C ARG A 164 -9.08 -1.85 3.23
N PHE A 165 -8.81 -0.78 3.94
CA PHE A 165 -8.93 0.59 3.39
C PHE A 165 -7.97 0.84 2.23
N ALA A 166 -6.92 0.02 2.06
CA ALA A 166 -6.06 0.08 0.87
C ALA A 166 -6.84 -0.15 -0.43
N TYR A 167 -7.91 -0.94 -0.43
CA TYR A 167 -8.75 -1.11 -1.63
C TYR A 167 -9.47 0.17 -2.02
N LEU A 168 -9.99 0.91 -1.02
CA LEU A 168 -10.61 2.22 -1.26
C LEU A 168 -9.56 3.23 -1.74
N PHE A 169 -8.37 3.26 -1.12
CA PHE A 169 -7.26 4.08 -1.56
C PHE A 169 -6.90 3.83 -3.03
N TYR A 170 -6.76 2.56 -3.43
CA TYR A 170 -6.45 2.21 -4.82
C TYR A 170 -7.57 2.56 -5.80
N ALA A 171 -8.84 2.49 -5.39
CA ALA A 171 -9.97 2.90 -6.22
C ALA A 171 -10.02 4.42 -6.40
N LEU A 172 -9.61 5.19 -5.40
CA LEU A 172 -9.62 6.66 -5.46
C LEU A 172 -8.49 7.25 -6.33
N ILE A 173 -7.36 6.55 -6.50
CA ILE A 173 -6.27 7.03 -7.37
C ILE A 173 -6.74 7.30 -8.81
N PRO A 174 -7.34 6.33 -9.54
CA PRO A 174 -7.83 6.59 -10.89
C PRO A 174 -8.96 7.63 -10.91
N VAL A 175 -9.81 7.70 -9.89
CA VAL A 175 -10.85 8.73 -9.77
C VAL A 175 -10.21 10.12 -9.71
N HIS A 176 -9.18 10.31 -8.87
CA HIS A 176 -8.42 11.56 -8.80
C HIS A 176 -7.84 11.96 -10.17
N VAL A 177 -7.21 11.00 -10.86
CA VAL A 177 -6.60 11.25 -12.18
C VAL A 177 -7.66 11.58 -13.23
N ILE A 178 -8.83 10.93 -13.20
CA ILE A 178 -9.95 11.19 -14.12
C ILE A 178 -10.51 12.60 -13.87
N VAL A 179 -10.82 12.96 -12.62
CA VAL A 179 -11.36 14.26 -12.27
C VAL A 179 -10.47 15.40 -12.79
N LEU A 180 -9.13 15.25 -12.65
CA LEU A 180 -8.17 16.25 -13.11
C LEU A 180 -8.05 16.36 -14.64
N ASN A 181 -8.30 15.28 -15.37
CA ASN A 181 -7.91 15.21 -16.78
C ASN A 181 -9.08 14.99 -17.75
N ILE A 182 -10.28 14.67 -17.28
CA ILE A 182 -11.42 14.35 -18.16
C ILE A 182 -11.80 15.52 -19.08
N ALA A 183 -11.77 16.75 -18.57
CA ALA A 183 -12.06 17.94 -19.37
C ALA A 183 -11.05 18.13 -20.50
N LYS A 184 -9.76 17.87 -20.20
CA LYS A 184 -8.68 17.94 -21.20
C LYS A 184 -8.77 16.81 -22.24
N ALA A 185 -9.22 15.61 -21.84
CA ALA A 185 -9.45 14.51 -22.76
C ALA A 185 -10.61 14.85 -23.73
N ARG A 186 -11.72 15.41 -23.21
CA ARG A 186 -12.89 15.84 -23.99
C ARG A 186 -12.58 17.00 -24.95
N SER A 187 -11.60 17.86 -24.65
CA SER A 187 -11.14 18.92 -25.56
C SER A 187 -10.25 18.42 -26.71
N GLY A 188 -10.22 17.10 -26.98
CA GLY A 188 -9.54 16.50 -28.12
C GLY A 188 -8.08 16.15 -27.91
N ARG A 189 -7.54 16.25 -26.67
CA ARG A 189 -6.16 15.89 -26.36
C ARG A 189 -5.98 14.38 -26.30
N LYS A 190 -5.59 13.77 -27.40
CA LYS A 190 -5.37 12.31 -27.54
C LYS A 190 -4.30 11.77 -26.60
N ASP A 191 -3.26 12.54 -26.31
CA ASP A 191 -2.20 12.19 -25.35
C ASP A 191 -2.72 11.99 -23.93
N VAL A 192 -3.66 12.85 -23.51
CA VAL A 192 -4.32 12.77 -22.19
C VAL A 192 -5.29 11.59 -22.15
N LEU A 193 -6.07 11.40 -23.21
CA LEU A 193 -7.02 10.27 -23.32
C LEU A 193 -6.28 8.93 -23.22
N LEU A 194 -5.20 8.74 -23.99
CA LEU A 194 -4.39 7.52 -23.94
C LEU A 194 -3.80 7.27 -22.55
N ASN A 195 -3.36 8.33 -21.88
CA ASN A 195 -2.84 8.22 -20.51
C ASN A 195 -3.92 7.80 -19.52
N LEU A 196 -5.14 8.36 -19.62
CA LEU A 196 -6.30 7.98 -18.81
C LEU A 196 -6.70 6.51 -19.04
N MET A 197 -6.74 6.07 -20.31
CA MET A 197 -7.01 4.68 -20.67
C MET A 197 -5.99 3.75 -20.00
N LEU A 198 -4.71 4.10 -20.00
CA LEU A 198 -3.67 3.29 -19.37
C LEU A 198 -3.87 3.19 -17.85
N TYR A 199 -4.22 4.30 -17.17
CA TYR A 199 -4.59 4.25 -15.75
C TYR A 199 -5.75 3.29 -15.50
N LEU A 200 -6.81 3.38 -16.30
CA LEU A 200 -7.98 2.52 -16.16
C LEU A 200 -7.63 1.04 -16.39
N VAL A 201 -6.86 0.73 -17.43
CA VAL A 201 -6.40 -0.66 -17.71
C VAL A 201 -5.65 -1.21 -16.49
N VAL A 202 -4.73 -0.45 -15.93
CA VAL A 202 -3.92 -0.90 -14.78
C VAL A 202 -4.77 -1.08 -13.53
N PHE A 203 -5.61 -0.11 -13.18
CA PHE A 203 -6.37 -0.13 -11.92
C PHE A 203 -7.61 -1.01 -11.97
N LEU A 204 -8.38 -0.99 -13.07
CA LEU A 204 -9.53 -1.89 -13.25
C LEU A 204 -9.06 -3.33 -13.52
N GLY A 205 -8.00 -3.51 -14.32
CA GLY A 205 -7.39 -4.82 -14.54
C GLY A 205 -6.96 -5.48 -13.24
N TYR A 206 -6.36 -4.69 -12.32
CA TYR A 206 -6.08 -5.17 -10.97
C TYR A 206 -7.35 -5.64 -10.25
N ALA A 207 -8.43 -4.84 -10.27
CA ALA A 207 -9.68 -5.19 -9.59
C ALA A 207 -10.25 -6.51 -10.11
N VAL A 208 -10.24 -6.70 -11.44
CA VAL A 208 -10.68 -7.95 -12.07
C VAL A 208 -9.80 -9.13 -11.66
N CYS A 209 -8.48 -8.99 -11.74
CA CYS A 209 -7.55 -10.05 -11.35
C CYS A 209 -7.70 -10.40 -9.85
N ARG A 210 -7.89 -9.40 -9.00
CA ARG A 210 -8.09 -9.60 -7.57
C ARG A 210 -9.41 -10.28 -7.25
N LEU A 211 -10.47 -9.90 -7.95
CA LEU A 211 -11.79 -10.53 -7.82
C LEU A 211 -11.73 -12.00 -8.29
N ASN A 212 -11.09 -12.26 -9.42
CA ASN A 212 -10.92 -13.62 -9.93
C ASN A 212 -10.13 -14.50 -8.95
N LYS A 213 -9.06 -13.95 -8.33
CA LYS A 213 -8.30 -14.65 -7.29
C LYS A 213 -9.19 -14.97 -6.08
N TRP A 214 -10.04 -14.05 -5.66
CA TRP A 214 -10.97 -14.26 -4.56
C TRP A 214 -12.02 -15.34 -4.89
N TYR A 215 -12.54 -15.37 -6.13
CA TYR A 215 -13.45 -16.41 -6.58
C TYR A 215 -12.81 -17.80 -6.58
N GLN A 216 -11.54 -17.91 -7.00
CA GLN A 216 -10.81 -19.18 -6.96
C GLN A 216 -10.75 -19.80 -5.57
N VAL A 217 -10.62 -18.97 -4.52
CA VAL A 217 -10.54 -19.44 -3.13
C VAL A 217 -11.92 -19.76 -2.54
N LYS A 218 -12.98 -19.07 -2.96
CA LYS A 218 -14.29 -19.10 -2.28
C LYS A 218 -15.38 -19.90 -2.99
N LYS A 219 -15.25 -20.21 -4.29
CA LYS A 219 -16.32 -20.79 -5.11
C LYS A 219 -15.95 -22.15 -5.69
N LYS A 220 -17.00 -22.97 -5.92
CA LYS A 220 -16.86 -24.26 -6.58
C LYS A 220 -16.37 -24.09 -8.03
N PRO A 221 -15.55 -25.05 -8.54
CA PRO A 221 -14.91 -24.92 -9.86
C PRO A 221 -15.90 -24.74 -11.02
N GLU A 222 -17.10 -25.30 -10.95
CA GLU A 222 -18.13 -25.25 -11.99
C GLU A 222 -18.60 -23.82 -12.32
N ARG A 223 -18.60 -22.89 -11.35
CA ARG A 223 -19.03 -21.50 -11.55
C ARG A 223 -17.87 -20.54 -11.85
N LEU A 224 -16.65 -21.05 -11.83
CA LEU A 224 -15.45 -20.19 -11.90
C LEU A 224 -15.26 -19.58 -13.28
N ILE A 225 -15.54 -20.35 -14.34
CA ILE A 225 -15.38 -19.90 -15.73
C ILE A 225 -16.37 -18.78 -16.05
N GLY A 226 -17.64 -18.97 -15.70
CA GLY A 226 -18.67 -17.95 -15.90
C GLY A 226 -18.38 -16.63 -15.17
N LEU A 227 -17.91 -16.72 -13.91
CA LEU A 227 -17.54 -15.53 -13.12
C LEU A 227 -16.31 -14.81 -13.68
N LYS A 228 -15.33 -15.54 -14.21
CA LYS A 228 -14.17 -14.96 -14.89
C LYS A 228 -14.58 -14.24 -16.17
N LEU A 229 -15.39 -14.88 -17.00
CA LEU A 229 -15.92 -14.27 -18.23
C LEU A 229 -16.75 -13.02 -17.93
N ALA A 230 -17.63 -13.08 -16.92
CA ALA A 230 -18.44 -11.93 -16.51
C ALA A 230 -17.58 -10.76 -16.03
N SER A 231 -16.54 -11.02 -15.22
CA SER A 231 -15.66 -9.96 -14.72
C SER A 231 -14.81 -9.31 -15.83
N TRP A 232 -14.31 -10.08 -16.77
CA TRP A 232 -13.60 -9.55 -17.95
C TRP A 232 -14.55 -8.86 -18.93
N GLY A 233 -15.76 -9.37 -19.11
CA GLY A 233 -16.81 -8.72 -19.89
C GLY A 233 -17.18 -7.35 -19.31
N ALA A 234 -17.41 -7.26 -18.00
CA ALA A 234 -17.67 -6.00 -17.31
C ALA A 234 -16.50 -5.00 -17.45
N PHE A 235 -15.26 -5.49 -17.40
CA PHE A 235 -14.07 -4.67 -17.65
C PHE A 235 -14.08 -4.07 -19.07
N LEU A 236 -14.30 -4.89 -20.09
CA LEU A 236 -14.34 -4.44 -21.49
C LEU A 236 -15.47 -3.44 -21.73
N ILE A 237 -16.68 -3.72 -21.21
CA ILE A 237 -17.82 -2.80 -21.27
C ILE A 237 -17.49 -1.47 -20.58
N GLY A 238 -16.93 -1.51 -19.39
CA GLY A 238 -16.52 -0.31 -18.65
C GLY A 238 -15.48 0.52 -19.42
N MET A 239 -14.50 -0.13 -20.05
CA MET A 239 -13.49 0.56 -20.86
C MET A 239 -14.09 1.19 -22.12
N THR A 240 -15.01 0.50 -22.81
CA THR A 240 -15.67 1.04 -24.02
C THR A 240 -16.60 2.20 -23.67
N VAL A 241 -17.39 2.09 -22.60
CA VAL A 241 -18.27 3.18 -22.12
C VAL A 241 -17.43 4.40 -21.71
N PHE A 242 -16.33 4.20 -20.99
CA PHE A 242 -15.45 5.32 -20.63
C PHE A 242 -14.81 5.94 -21.88
N ALA A 243 -14.33 5.13 -22.82
CA ALA A 243 -13.77 5.64 -24.05
C ALA A 243 -14.79 6.50 -24.80
N ALA A 244 -16.02 6.00 -24.99
CA ALA A 244 -17.09 6.73 -25.64
C ALA A 244 -17.43 8.06 -24.93
N ALA A 245 -17.48 8.06 -23.58
CA ALA A 245 -17.76 9.26 -22.79
C ALA A 245 -16.61 10.29 -22.79
N ALA A 246 -15.37 9.83 -22.97
CA ALA A 246 -14.18 10.69 -22.98
C ALA A 246 -13.76 11.15 -24.38
N PHE A 247 -14.32 10.54 -25.45
CA PHE A 247 -14.07 10.99 -26.82
C PHE A 247 -14.60 12.42 -27.01
N PRO A 248 -13.88 13.26 -27.80
CA PRO A 248 -14.34 14.60 -28.13
C PRO A 248 -15.70 14.53 -28.78
N GLN A 249 -16.70 15.15 -28.17
CA GLN A 249 -17.98 15.36 -28.83
C GLN A 249 -17.77 16.44 -29.88
N LYS A 250 -18.07 16.15 -31.15
CA LYS A 250 -18.19 17.18 -32.19
C LYS A 250 -19.20 18.20 -31.67
N GLN A 251 -18.77 19.43 -31.45
CA GLN A 251 -19.73 20.51 -31.24
C GLN A 251 -20.65 20.55 -32.47
N PRO A 252 -21.98 20.65 -32.31
CA PRO A 252 -22.87 20.81 -33.45
C PRO A 252 -22.45 22.04 -34.25
N GLU A 253 -22.36 21.89 -35.56
CA GLU A 253 -21.93 22.94 -36.52
C GLU A 253 -22.75 24.24 -36.41
N SER A 254 -23.94 24.20 -35.79
CA SER A 254 -24.80 25.37 -35.51
C SER A 254 -24.17 26.42 -34.59
N MET A 255 -23.14 26.09 -33.81
CA MET A 255 -22.45 27.07 -32.96
C MET A 255 -21.26 27.74 -33.65
N GLN A 256 -20.72 27.14 -34.71
CA GLN A 256 -19.64 27.74 -35.50
C GLN A 256 -20.17 28.76 -36.51
N THR A 257 -21.36 28.54 -37.03
CA THR A 257 -22.04 29.52 -37.92
C THR A 257 -22.42 30.83 -37.20
N ASN A 258 -22.87 30.72 -35.94
CA ASN A 258 -23.24 31.92 -35.18
C ASN A 258 -22.02 32.78 -34.74
N ILE A 259 -20.82 32.20 -34.62
CA ILE A 259 -19.61 32.96 -34.30
C ILE A 259 -19.00 33.57 -35.58
N ALA A 260 -19.14 32.94 -36.71
CA ALA A 260 -18.74 33.50 -38.01
C ALA A 260 -19.66 34.64 -38.46
N GLU A 261 -20.97 34.53 -38.22
CA GLU A 261 -21.93 35.62 -38.51
C GLU A 261 -21.84 36.83 -37.57
N MET A 262 -21.29 36.66 -36.35
CA MET A 262 -21.04 37.80 -35.43
C MET A 262 -19.77 38.59 -35.74
N HIS A 263 -18.91 38.09 -36.64
CA HIS A 263 -17.67 38.79 -37.06
C HIS A 263 -17.73 39.42 -38.45
N GLU A 264 -18.88 39.31 -39.16
CA GLU A 264 -19.14 40.04 -40.38
C GLU A 264 -20.14 41.19 -40.12
N GLU A 265 -19.71 42.22 -39.43
CA GLU A 265 -20.35 43.55 -39.48
C GLU A 265 -19.66 44.35 -40.61
N PRO A 266 -20.42 44.91 -41.55
CA PRO A 266 -19.83 45.52 -42.75
C PRO A 266 -19.11 46.81 -42.42
N ALA A 267 -17.93 46.92 -42.97
CA ALA A 267 -17.17 48.17 -43.03
C ALA A 267 -18.01 49.30 -43.58
N GLN A 268 -18.39 50.27 -42.77
CA GLN A 268 -18.90 51.54 -43.21
C GLN A 268 -17.77 52.50 -43.37
N THR A 269 -17.67 52.93 -44.63
CA THR A 269 -16.93 54.00 -45.25
C THR A 269 -16.64 55.22 -44.37
N GLU A 270 -15.39 55.61 -44.43
CA GLU A 270 -14.91 56.95 -44.04
C GLU A 270 -15.68 58.09 -44.69
N PRO A 271 -15.63 59.30 -44.08
CA PRO A 271 -15.02 60.39 -44.78
C PRO A 271 -14.00 61.19 -43.95
N THR A 272 -12.96 61.50 -44.65
CA THR A 272 -11.94 62.51 -44.50
C THR A 272 -12.39 63.82 -43.82
N ALA A 273 -11.61 64.35 -42.86
CA ALA A 273 -10.98 65.68 -42.94
C ALA A 273 -10.29 66.11 -41.65
N ALA A 274 -9.03 66.42 -41.85
CA ALA A 274 -8.31 67.64 -41.41
C ALA A 274 -8.04 67.88 -39.92
N ALA A 275 -6.80 67.78 -39.65
CA ALA A 275 -5.92 68.70 -38.95
C ALA A 275 -6.41 69.41 -37.65
N ARG A 276 -5.68 69.15 -36.59
CA ARG A 276 -4.96 70.22 -35.89
C ARG A 276 -4.00 69.68 -34.83
N THR A 277 -2.77 69.97 -35.10
CA THR A 277 -1.62 70.14 -34.23
C THR A 277 -1.97 70.86 -32.92
N THR A 278 -1.47 70.33 -31.77
CA THR A 278 -0.68 71.16 -30.84
C THR A 278 -0.07 70.27 -29.78
N ALA A 279 1.20 70.46 -29.66
CA ALA A 279 2.12 69.97 -28.64
C ALA A 279 1.86 70.66 -27.28
N PHE A 280 2.29 70.00 -26.24
CA PHE A 280 2.96 70.55 -25.05
C PHE A 280 3.16 69.39 -24.08
N SER A 281 4.36 68.81 -23.93
CA SER A 281 5.50 69.27 -23.13
C SER A 281 5.26 69.12 -21.61
N ALA A 282 5.90 68.15 -21.07
CA ALA A 282 6.94 68.15 -20.02
C ALA A 282 6.54 68.68 -18.62
N GLN A 283 7.03 67.95 -17.70
CA GLN A 283 7.78 68.26 -16.47
C GLN A 283 7.24 67.43 -15.31
N SER A 284 8.05 66.53 -14.79
CA SER A 284 9.22 66.68 -13.90
C SER A 284 8.86 66.94 -12.43
N SER A 285 9.46 66.05 -11.64
CA SER A 285 10.12 66.28 -10.32
C SER A 285 9.16 66.56 -9.16
N GLU A 286 9.38 66.13 -7.99
CA GLU A 286 10.49 65.92 -7.07
C GLU A 286 9.95 65.23 -5.83
N THR A 287 10.60 64.23 -5.29
CA THR A 287 11.50 64.29 -4.13
C THR A 287 10.97 65.09 -2.92
N VAL A 288 11.00 64.45 -1.77
CA VAL A 288 11.52 64.89 -0.47
C VAL A 288 11.02 63.87 0.58
N THR A 289 11.86 62.94 1.05
CA THR A 289 12.76 63.00 2.21
C THR A 289 12.10 63.49 3.52
N THR A 290 12.24 62.70 4.48
CA THR A 290 12.97 62.75 5.77
C THR A 290 12.16 62.13 6.87
N SER A 291 12.79 61.16 7.47
CA SER A 291 13.41 61.12 8.82
C SER A 291 12.38 61.18 9.96
N GLY A 292 12.53 60.47 10.92
CA GLY A 292 13.60 59.95 11.69
C GLY A 292 13.10 59.38 13.00
N THR A 293 14.05 58.66 13.56
CA THR A 293 14.39 58.55 14.99
C THR A 293 13.37 57.91 15.92
N ASP A 294 13.74 56.80 16.38
CA ASP A 294 14.61 56.54 17.54
C ASP A 294 13.82 56.30 18.83
N SER A 295 14.04 55.23 19.46
CA SER A 295 14.60 55.05 20.79
C SER A 295 14.11 53.77 21.44
N THR A 296 15.02 52.85 21.62
CA THR A 296 15.61 52.43 22.91
C THR A 296 14.58 52.15 24.03
N ALA A 297 14.60 51.07 24.69
CA ALA A 297 15.58 50.32 25.43
C ALA A 297 14.91 49.23 26.25
N ARG A 298 15.60 48.09 26.35
CA ARG A 298 16.17 47.60 27.61
C ARG A 298 15.23 47.11 28.70
N GLY A 299 15.58 45.91 29.13
CA GLY A 299 15.47 45.42 30.49
C GLY A 299 15.11 43.96 30.48
N THR A 300 16.01 43.04 30.44
CA THR A 300 16.91 42.54 31.51
C THR A 300 16.15 41.67 32.52
N THR A 301 16.62 40.41 32.56
CA THR A 301 16.86 39.54 33.71
C THR A 301 15.64 39.12 34.54
N ASP A 302 15.53 37.90 34.99
CA ASP A 302 16.39 36.95 35.71
C ASP A 302 15.68 35.58 35.70
N GLN A 303 16.35 34.48 35.44
CA GLN A 303 16.93 33.55 36.40
C GLN A 303 16.01 33.13 37.54
N THR A 304 15.76 31.85 37.63
CA THR A 304 16.19 31.01 38.76
C THR A 304 15.51 29.65 38.61
N THR A 305 16.22 28.59 38.27
CA THR A 305 16.75 27.48 39.12
C THR A 305 15.76 26.80 40.06
N GLY A 306 15.80 25.52 40.01
CA GLY A 306 15.42 24.57 41.03
C GLY A 306 14.91 23.28 40.39
N THR A 307 15.71 22.31 40.03
CA THR A 307 16.45 21.30 40.81
C THR A 307 15.55 20.39 41.64
N THR A 308 15.70 19.08 41.32
CA THR A 308 15.75 17.94 42.25
C THR A 308 14.38 17.45 42.72
N GLU A 309 13.98 16.21 42.72
CA GLU A 309 14.62 14.92 43.00
C GLU A 309 13.64 13.81 42.72
N ALA A 310 14.14 12.67 42.29
CA ALA A 310 13.53 11.39 42.61
C ALA A 310 13.93 11.02 44.05
N PRO A 311 13.26 10.13 44.74
CA PRO A 311 13.52 8.71 44.70
C PRO A 311 12.24 7.84 44.84
N ALA A 312 12.19 6.65 44.31
CA ALA A 312 12.65 5.35 44.76
C ALA A 312 11.86 4.77 45.97
N GLU A 313 11.59 3.51 45.73
CA GLU A 313 11.53 2.41 46.67
C GLU A 313 10.16 1.94 47.20
N ASN A 314 9.99 0.67 46.89
CA ASN A 314 9.74 -0.50 47.78
C ASN A 314 8.33 -0.63 48.32
N ASP A 315 7.74 -1.78 48.40
CA ASP A 315 8.10 -3.10 48.95
C ASP A 315 6.99 -4.08 48.58
N ALA A 316 7.26 -5.26 48.11
CA ALA A 316 7.45 -6.52 48.82
C ALA A 316 6.29 -6.94 49.74
N SER A 317 5.81 -8.09 49.47
CA SER A 317 5.58 -9.30 50.30
C SER A 317 4.44 -10.13 49.70
N SER A 318 4.68 -11.34 49.20
CA SER A 318 4.86 -12.61 49.95
C SER A 318 3.66 -13.03 50.74
N GLU A 319 3.23 -14.21 50.45
CA GLU A 319 2.86 -15.38 51.29
C GLU A 319 1.97 -16.30 50.44
N GLN A 320 2.39 -17.47 49.96
CA GLN A 320 2.60 -18.74 50.69
C GLN A 320 1.37 -19.13 51.54
N ASP A 321 0.80 -20.24 51.14
CA ASP A 321 0.54 -21.47 51.95
C ASP A 321 -0.17 -22.48 51.05
N GLU A 322 0.43 -23.56 50.73
CA GLU A 322 0.68 -24.82 51.46
C GLU A 322 -0.60 -25.69 51.60
N ASN A 323 -0.39 -26.87 51.05
CA ASN A 323 -0.76 -28.21 51.56
C ASN A 323 -2.23 -28.61 51.64
N ASP A 324 -2.57 -29.73 51.00
CA ASP A 324 -2.52 -31.06 51.66
C ASP A 324 -2.95 -32.16 50.69
N GLU A 325 -2.06 -33.11 50.49
CA GLU A 325 -2.40 -34.50 50.27
C GLU A 325 -2.46 -35.22 51.64
N PRO A 326 -3.26 -36.27 51.88
CA PRO A 326 -2.71 -37.60 51.71
C PRO A 326 -3.68 -38.75 51.35
N ALA A 327 -3.09 -39.68 50.61
CA ALA A 327 -2.90 -41.11 50.89
C ALA A 327 -4.10 -42.06 51.11
N GLU A 328 -3.99 -43.11 50.28
CA GLU A 328 -4.16 -44.55 50.60
C GLU A 328 -5.41 -45.09 51.29
N GLN A 329 -6.01 -46.06 50.62
CA GLN A 329 -6.00 -47.44 51.13
C GLN A 329 -6.58 -48.47 50.15
N THR A 330 -5.76 -49.45 49.91
CA THR A 330 -5.98 -50.83 49.51
C THR A 330 -7.17 -51.54 50.16
N GLU A 331 -7.80 -52.46 49.40
CA GLU A 331 -8.00 -53.90 49.62
C GLU A 331 -9.04 -54.44 48.63
N SER A 332 -8.65 -55.38 47.79
CA SER A 332 -8.60 -56.84 47.89
C SER A 332 -9.94 -57.55 47.66
N SER A 333 -9.91 -58.39 46.61
CA SER A 333 -10.54 -59.70 46.47
C SER A 333 -12.02 -59.81 46.16
N ALA A 334 -12.33 -60.27 44.95
CA ALA A 334 -12.94 -61.66 44.76
C ALA A 334 -13.20 -61.89 43.29
N ALA A 335 -12.74 -63.05 42.85
CA ALA A 335 -12.93 -63.58 41.53
C ALA A 335 -14.42 -63.94 41.29
N GLU A 336 -14.92 -63.52 40.13
CA GLU A 336 -16.05 -64.16 39.50
C GLU A 336 -15.84 -64.17 37.98
N ALA A 337 -15.93 -65.37 37.44
CA ALA A 337 -15.72 -65.64 36.02
C ALA A 337 -16.85 -65.03 35.20
N VAL A 338 -16.45 -64.17 34.23
CA VAL A 338 -17.30 -63.58 33.22
C VAL A 338 -16.84 -63.99 31.84
N PRO A 339 -17.72 -64.22 30.87
CA PRO A 339 -17.45 -64.84 29.58
C PRO A 339 -16.50 -63.98 28.74
N GLU A 340 -15.73 -64.64 27.95
CA GLU A 340 -14.82 -64.14 26.92
C GLU A 340 -15.51 -63.13 26.01
N GLU A 341 -15.39 -61.84 26.38
CA GLU A 341 -15.79 -60.72 25.54
C GLU A 341 -14.71 -60.54 24.48
N THR A 342 -15.10 -60.73 23.23
CA THR A 342 -14.30 -60.52 22.03
C THR A 342 -13.58 -59.17 22.12
N ALA A 343 -12.26 -59.14 22.20
CA ALA A 343 -11.47 -57.91 22.22
C ALA A 343 -11.89 -56.99 21.06
N PRO A 344 -12.10 -55.71 21.32
CA PRO A 344 -12.38 -54.76 20.24
C PRO A 344 -11.24 -54.81 19.23
N PRO A 345 -11.52 -54.66 17.90
CA PRO A 345 -10.47 -54.67 16.88
C PRO A 345 -9.45 -53.60 17.23
N ALA A 346 -8.19 -54.00 17.18
CA ALA A 346 -7.04 -53.09 17.42
C ALA A 346 -7.26 -51.81 16.58
N PRO A 347 -7.04 -50.61 17.14
CA PRO A 347 -7.15 -49.36 16.39
C PRO A 347 -6.29 -49.43 15.16
N VAL A 348 -6.90 -49.14 14.00
CA VAL A 348 -6.18 -49.09 12.72
C VAL A 348 -5.23 -47.91 12.80
N ARG A 349 -3.93 -48.17 12.88
CA ARG A 349 -2.91 -47.11 12.85
C ARG A 349 -2.88 -46.47 11.48
N ILE A 350 -2.79 -45.16 11.44
CA ILE A 350 -2.74 -44.34 10.23
C ILE A 350 -1.28 -44.01 9.88
N TYR A 351 -0.45 -43.82 10.93
CA TYR A 351 0.93 -43.37 10.77
C TYR A 351 1.91 -44.37 11.37
N GLN A 352 3.11 -44.39 10.83
CA GLN A 352 4.27 -45.09 11.40
C GLN A 352 4.86 -44.26 12.53
N ASP A 353 5.27 -44.95 13.61
CA ASP A 353 6.03 -44.31 14.69
C ASP A 353 7.42 -43.94 14.19
N GLY A 354 7.90 -42.75 14.49
CA GLY A 354 9.22 -42.27 14.07
C GLY A 354 9.29 -40.74 13.88
N THR A 355 10.42 -40.27 13.42
CA THR A 355 10.65 -38.88 13.07
C THR A 355 10.73 -38.72 11.56
N PHE A 356 9.84 -37.94 11.00
CA PHE A 356 9.72 -37.70 9.56
C PHE A 356 10.12 -36.26 9.24
N THR A 357 10.96 -36.12 8.20
CA THR A 357 11.51 -34.81 7.81
C THR A 357 10.97 -34.39 6.46
N ALA A 358 10.50 -33.17 6.36
CA ALA A 358 10.13 -32.59 5.09
C ALA A 358 10.40 -31.07 5.07
N SER A 359 10.44 -30.49 3.87
CA SER A 359 10.73 -29.08 3.69
C SER A 359 9.72 -28.44 2.78
N ALA A 360 9.35 -27.16 3.08
CA ALA A 360 8.51 -26.35 2.22
C ALA A 360 9.02 -24.91 2.20
N TYR A 361 8.61 -24.14 1.20
CA TYR A 361 9.05 -22.76 1.05
C TYR A 361 8.25 -21.83 1.94
N GLY A 362 8.93 -21.10 2.83
CA GLY A 362 8.33 -20.11 3.73
C GLY A 362 8.23 -18.69 3.14
N TYR A 363 8.75 -17.72 3.87
CA TYR A 363 8.69 -16.31 3.49
C TYR A 363 9.67 -15.96 2.35
N ASP A 364 10.96 -16.28 2.50
CA ASP A 364 12.01 -16.04 1.51
C ASP A 364 13.13 -17.12 1.52
N GLY A 365 12.88 -18.26 2.17
CA GLY A 365 13.75 -19.42 2.24
C GLY A 365 12.95 -20.70 2.47
N ASN A 366 13.64 -21.86 2.48
CA ASN A 366 13.04 -23.12 2.85
C ASN A 366 12.90 -23.21 4.37
N ILE A 367 11.85 -23.88 4.80
CA ILE A 367 11.64 -24.29 6.20
C ILE A 367 11.62 -25.80 6.21
N THR A 368 12.51 -26.39 7.00
CA THR A 368 12.58 -27.82 7.21
C THR A 368 11.98 -28.14 8.57
N VAL A 369 11.08 -29.14 8.61
CA VAL A 369 10.48 -29.63 9.85
C VAL A 369 10.84 -31.07 10.10
N HIS A 370 10.98 -31.44 11.37
CA HIS A 370 11.11 -32.82 11.84
C HIS A 370 9.89 -33.06 12.74
N VAL A 371 9.02 -33.96 12.28
CA VAL A 371 7.77 -34.32 12.99
C VAL A 371 7.95 -35.67 13.62
N THR A 372 7.83 -35.76 14.93
CA THR A 372 7.90 -37.02 15.68
C THR A 372 6.49 -37.50 15.96
N ILE A 373 6.23 -38.73 15.54
CA ILE A 373 4.94 -39.42 15.71
C ILE A 373 5.17 -40.63 16.58
N LEU A 374 4.33 -40.79 17.58
CA LEU A 374 4.28 -41.92 18.47
C LEU A 374 2.81 -42.30 18.73
N GLU A 375 2.48 -43.58 18.58
CA GLU A 375 1.11 -44.09 18.78
C GLU A 375 0.04 -43.30 18.02
N ASP A 376 0.29 -43.04 16.72
CA ASP A 376 -0.60 -42.29 15.83
C ASP A 376 -0.78 -40.81 16.20
N SER A 377 0.03 -40.28 17.11
CA SER A 377 -0.06 -38.91 17.60
C SER A 377 1.22 -38.11 17.33
N ILE A 378 1.07 -36.87 16.92
CA ILE A 378 2.20 -35.93 16.78
C ILE A 378 2.65 -35.51 18.19
N THR A 379 3.83 -35.97 18.60
CA THR A 379 4.36 -35.70 19.94
C THR A 379 5.30 -34.50 19.98
N ASP A 380 6.08 -34.26 18.92
CA ASP A 380 6.99 -33.13 18.83
C ASP A 380 7.15 -32.66 17.39
N ILE A 381 7.43 -31.37 17.22
CA ILE A 381 7.79 -30.76 15.94
C ILE A 381 8.93 -29.80 16.17
N THR A 382 10.07 -30.05 15.56
CA THR A 382 11.17 -29.09 15.46
C THR A 382 11.21 -28.51 14.06
N ALA A 383 11.60 -27.24 13.95
CA ALA A 383 11.66 -26.55 12.66
C ALA A 383 12.89 -25.66 12.56
N GLU A 384 13.51 -25.67 11.40
CA GLU A 384 14.68 -24.87 11.00
C GLU A 384 14.34 -24.05 9.76
N THR A 385 15.06 -22.96 9.52
CA THR A 385 14.79 -22.09 8.38
C THR A 385 16.06 -21.61 7.70
N GLU A 386 15.97 -21.48 6.37
CA GLU A 386 16.94 -20.77 5.52
C GLU A 386 16.45 -19.35 5.17
N GLU A 387 15.39 -18.86 5.84
CA GLU A 387 14.88 -17.52 5.62
C GLU A 387 15.91 -16.47 6.07
N SER A 388 16.07 -15.41 5.28
CA SER A 388 17.04 -14.35 5.58
C SER A 388 16.62 -13.43 6.73
N ASP A 389 15.35 -13.48 7.17
CA ASP A 389 14.80 -12.77 8.32
C ASP A 389 14.09 -13.76 9.25
N ASP A 390 14.81 -14.27 10.22
CA ASP A 390 14.32 -15.26 11.20
C ASP A 390 13.16 -14.78 12.05
N SER A 391 12.88 -13.46 12.05
CA SER A 391 11.81 -12.90 12.91
C SER A 391 10.42 -13.39 12.51
N TYR A 392 10.15 -13.58 11.21
CA TYR A 392 8.87 -14.10 10.73
C TYR A 392 8.73 -15.59 10.99
N PHE A 393 9.85 -16.32 10.82
CA PHE A 393 9.91 -17.73 11.15
C PHE A 393 9.68 -17.97 12.64
N ASN A 394 10.36 -17.22 13.52
CA ASN A 394 10.22 -17.37 14.97
C ASN A 394 8.80 -17.02 15.44
N ASP A 395 8.16 -15.96 14.86
CA ASP A 395 6.78 -15.62 15.14
C ASP A 395 5.82 -16.76 14.68
N ALA A 396 6.07 -17.36 13.51
CA ALA A 396 5.29 -18.47 12.99
C ALA A 396 5.50 -19.74 13.82
N LYS A 397 6.75 -20.11 14.11
CA LYS A 397 7.14 -21.28 14.90
C LYS A 397 6.46 -21.29 16.26
N SER A 398 6.50 -20.15 16.97
CA SER A 398 5.92 -20.02 18.31
C SER A 398 4.39 -20.12 18.35
N ALA A 399 3.71 -19.81 17.25
CA ALA A 399 2.25 -19.84 17.19
C ALA A 399 1.71 -21.13 16.56
N VAL A 400 2.33 -21.60 15.47
CA VAL A 400 1.81 -22.66 14.60
C VAL A 400 2.15 -24.04 15.15
N ILE A 401 3.39 -24.26 15.59
CA ILE A 401 3.80 -25.60 16.09
C ILE A 401 2.98 -26.06 17.30
N PRO A 402 2.80 -25.26 18.36
CA PRO A 402 1.95 -25.67 19.48
C PRO A 402 0.47 -25.85 19.09
N ALA A 403 0.01 -25.14 18.06
CA ALA A 403 -1.36 -25.30 17.57
C ALA A 403 -1.53 -26.63 16.82
N ILE A 404 -0.54 -27.03 15.99
CA ILE A 404 -0.54 -28.32 15.27
C ILE A 404 -0.50 -29.49 16.25
N ILE A 405 0.41 -29.46 17.23
CA ILE A 405 0.51 -30.52 18.24
C ILE A 405 -0.79 -30.65 19.02
N ARG A 406 -1.44 -29.55 19.38
CA ARG A 406 -2.69 -29.56 20.14
C ARG A 406 -3.89 -30.03 19.33
N SER A 407 -3.96 -29.68 18.05
CA SER A 407 -5.06 -30.06 17.16
C SER A 407 -4.84 -31.39 16.45
N GLN A 408 -3.64 -31.94 16.50
CA GLN A 408 -3.23 -33.14 15.76
C GLN A 408 -3.51 -33.00 14.24
N ALA A 409 -3.39 -31.78 13.72
CA ALA A 409 -3.68 -31.47 12.33
C ALA A 409 -2.69 -30.44 11.79
N ALA A 410 -2.20 -30.63 10.57
CA ALA A 410 -1.28 -29.69 9.92
C ALA A 410 -1.92 -28.34 9.56
N ASP A 411 -3.26 -28.29 9.42
CA ASP A 411 -4.01 -27.10 9.02
C ASP A 411 -4.52 -26.33 10.24
N VAL A 412 -3.76 -25.33 10.66
CA VAL A 412 -4.11 -24.43 11.76
C VAL A 412 -4.12 -22.97 11.29
N ASP A 413 -4.57 -22.07 12.16
CA ASP A 413 -4.54 -20.64 11.83
C ASP A 413 -3.10 -20.12 11.74
N ALA A 414 -2.79 -19.47 10.61
CA ALA A 414 -1.50 -18.84 10.39
C ALA A 414 -1.27 -17.66 11.34
N CYS A 415 -0.05 -17.53 11.86
CA CYS A 415 0.38 -16.38 12.65
C CYS A 415 0.24 -15.09 11.84
N SER A 416 -0.45 -14.11 12.43
CA SER A 416 -0.68 -12.83 11.77
C SER A 416 0.61 -12.03 11.67
N GLY A 417 0.97 -11.70 10.45
CA GLY A 417 2.23 -11.01 10.17
C GLY A 417 3.33 -11.94 9.69
N ALA A 418 3.25 -13.25 10.03
CA ALA A 418 4.18 -14.30 9.59
C ALA A 418 3.48 -15.38 8.74
N THR A 419 2.47 -15.00 7.97
CA THR A 419 1.60 -15.95 7.24
C THR A 419 2.37 -16.84 6.27
N TYR A 420 3.43 -16.35 5.63
CA TYR A 420 4.20 -17.15 4.67
C TYR A 420 5.07 -18.19 5.37
N SER A 421 5.77 -17.83 6.43
CA SER A 421 6.52 -18.77 7.25
C SER A 421 5.57 -19.75 7.95
N SER A 422 4.39 -19.31 8.39
CA SER A 422 3.33 -20.18 8.93
C SER A 422 2.86 -21.22 7.91
N ASN A 423 2.57 -20.79 6.68
CA ASN A 423 2.17 -21.70 5.60
C ASN A 423 3.31 -22.66 5.22
N GLY A 424 4.55 -22.17 5.24
CA GLY A 424 5.73 -23.02 5.01
C GLY A 424 5.85 -24.12 6.06
N ILE A 425 5.67 -23.80 7.36
CA ILE A 425 5.66 -24.80 8.43
C ILE A 425 4.52 -25.80 8.22
N MET A 426 3.29 -25.34 7.99
CA MET A 426 2.12 -26.21 7.80
C MET A 426 2.26 -27.11 6.56
N GLU A 427 2.80 -26.59 5.47
CA GLU A 427 3.01 -27.34 4.23
C GLU A 427 4.11 -28.39 4.41
N ALA A 428 5.19 -28.06 5.14
CA ALA A 428 6.24 -29.01 5.49
C ALA A 428 5.74 -30.11 6.44
N VAL A 429 4.95 -29.76 7.46
CA VAL A 429 4.34 -30.75 8.37
C VAL A 429 3.40 -31.69 7.60
N ARG A 430 2.57 -31.16 6.70
CA ARG A 430 1.69 -31.99 5.86
C ARG A 430 2.50 -33.00 5.01
N ALA A 431 3.60 -32.55 4.42
CA ALA A 431 4.48 -33.42 3.64
C ALA A 431 5.15 -34.49 4.51
N ALA A 432 5.57 -34.15 5.74
CA ALA A 432 6.12 -35.10 6.70
C ALA A 432 5.08 -36.15 7.13
N LEU A 433 3.84 -35.73 7.42
CA LEU A 433 2.73 -36.64 7.76
C LEU A 433 2.36 -37.56 6.57
N GLU A 434 2.41 -37.05 5.34
CA GLU A 434 2.15 -37.88 4.15
C GLU A 434 3.22 -38.96 3.98
N SER A 435 4.48 -38.65 4.29
CA SER A 435 5.58 -39.64 4.27
C SER A 435 5.53 -40.63 5.41
N ALA A 436 4.79 -40.33 6.48
CA ALA A 436 4.58 -41.19 7.65
C ALA A 436 3.40 -42.16 7.51
N ARG A 437 2.58 -42.01 6.46
CA ARG A 437 1.40 -42.85 6.26
C ARG A 437 1.77 -44.32 6.03
N LEU A 438 0.96 -45.20 6.66
CA LEU A 438 1.04 -46.68 6.52
C LEU A 438 0.45 -47.15 5.19
#